data_80fd4b5345eb901dfe44e244f6bf55f9
#
_entry.id   80fd4b5345eb901dfe44e244f6bf55f9
#
_cell.length_a   1.000
_cell.length_b   1.000
_cell.length_c   1.000
_cell.angle_alpha   90.00
_cell.angle_beta   90.00
_cell.angle_gamma   90.00
#
_symmetry.space_group_name_H-M   'P 1'
#
loop_
_entity.id
_entity.type
_entity.pdbx_description
1 polymer ?
#
loop_
_entity_poly.entity_id
_entity_poly.type
_entity_poly.pdbx_seq_one_letter_code
_entity_poly.pdbx_strand_id
1 'polypeptide(L)'
;MGSIEGSLGDTSGASVASQQSTSRSGNPPTLTRRTFRALGTMTAAAVAAVALGAARVRTAVAEHVTGSPTADRPPPEENTRVFSQEEVTLAFRNYGMQAELLDRPITPLGAHYLLIHFDVPDLVADDYTLAIGGQVRTPTVVGLDELKSRPSVTQVVTMECAGTGRSTMSPRAIYVPWKYEAIGTYEWVGTPLRPLLEEAGLLDDAVEILFTGWDTGVDLGVEHAFERSLTVEEALRDGVMLAWEANGQPLLPQHGFPLRLIVPSWYGMTSVKWLRAITVLNEPFAGIQQSKVYRYQQTKDDPGEPVTLKRVHSMMKPPGIPDLITRQRFLAPGRHTIQGMAWSGHGSGAIARVEFSSDEGATWRDAELAGSAGAFAWTPWRADWEVSAPGEYVLACRATDAAGNVQPLDPNAVWNRQGMGGNGVQRVAVTVQDGVGVAGSTVPSSVRTAVVGAELPATLAATTPAPVS
;
A
#
# COMPACT_ATOMS: atom_id res chain seq x y z
N MET A 1 23.12 -58.38 20.32
CA MET A 1 22.71 -58.76 21.66
C MET A 1 21.76 -57.76 22.16
N GLY A 2 20.45 -57.92 22.34
CA GLY A 2 19.56 -59.04 22.34
C GLY A 2 18.17 -58.54 22.08
N SER A 3 17.50 -59.35 21.34
CA SER A 3 16.05 -59.29 21.09
C SER A 3 15.25 -59.59 22.34
N ILE A 4 14.00 -59.13 22.43
CA ILE A 4 12.88 -59.95 22.94
C ILE A 4 11.56 -59.40 22.31
N GLU A 5 10.90 -60.36 21.67
CA GLU A 5 9.54 -60.42 21.16
C GLU A 5 8.50 -60.54 22.29
N GLY A 6 7.22 -60.35 21.91
CA GLY A 6 6.06 -60.87 22.63
C GLY A 6 4.84 -59.99 22.37
N SER A 7 3.98 -60.29 21.47
CA SER A 7 2.95 -61.34 21.32
C SER A 7 1.57 -60.89 21.81
N LEU A 8 0.66 -60.72 20.83
CA LEU A 8 -0.74 -61.16 20.70
C LEU A 8 -1.76 -61.00 21.86
N GLY A 9 -2.89 -60.44 21.51
CA GLY A 9 -4.16 -60.53 22.24
C GLY A 9 -5.33 -60.04 21.43
N ASP A 10 -5.92 -60.97 20.73
CA ASP A 10 -7.14 -60.98 19.97
C ASP A 10 -8.37 -60.91 20.91
N THR A 11 -9.48 -60.25 20.52
CA THR A 11 -10.83 -60.87 20.53
C THR A 11 -11.94 -59.83 20.22
N SER A 12 -12.73 -60.18 19.18
CA SER A 12 -14.22 -60.14 19.04
C SER A 12 -14.91 -58.76 19.10
N GLY A 13 -15.62 -58.33 18.10
CA GLY A 13 -16.70 -59.00 17.39
C GLY A 13 -18.06 -58.44 17.80
N ALA A 14 -18.69 -57.59 16.98
CA ALA A 14 -20.16 -57.40 16.96
C ALA A 14 -20.55 -56.62 15.71
N SER A 15 -21.10 -57.25 14.73
CA SER A 15 -22.48 -57.26 14.28
C SER A 15 -22.99 -56.04 13.50
N VAL A 16 -23.02 -56.28 12.21
CA VAL A 16 -23.68 -55.45 11.17
C VAL A 16 -25.19 -55.62 11.27
N ALA A 17 -25.94 -54.55 11.32
CA ALA A 17 -27.38 -54.50 11.05
C ALA A 17 -27.62 -53.66 9.79
N SER A 18 -27.98 -54.36 8.73
CA SER A 18 -28.49 -53.80 7.46
C SER A 18 -29.89 -53.24 7.62
N GLN A 19 -30.07 -51.94 7.27
CA GLN A 19 -31.41 -51.43 7.00
C GLN A 19 -31.57 -51.17 5.51
N GLN A 20 -32.51 -51.86 4.90
CA GLN A 20 -32.96 -51.74 3.54
C GLN A 20 -33.74 -50.42 3.36
N SER A 21 -33.32 -49.60 2.42
CA SER A 21 -34.11 -48.45 1.94
C SER A 21 -35.01 -48.89 0.82
N THR A 22 -36.31 -48.76 1.03
CA THR A 22 -37.38 -48.92 0.01
C THR A 22 -37.45 -47.69 -0.86
N SER A 23 -37.14 -47.83 -2.15
CA SER A 23 -37.35 -46.82 -3.18
C SER A 23 -38.83 -46.62 -3.45
N ARG A 24 -39.36 -45.42 -3.22
CA ARG A 24 -40.65 -44.98 -3.80
C ARG A 24 -40.36 -44.06 -4.99
N SER A 25 -40.63 -44.55 -6.18
CA SER A 25 -40.72 -43.77 -7.42
C SER A 25 -41.96 -42.90 -7.40
N GLY A 26 -41.82 -41.60 -7.23
CA GLY A 26 -42.88 -40.62 -7.42
C GLY A 26 -42.59 -39.79 -8.67
N ASN A 27 -43.47 -39.84 -9.65
CA ASN A 27 -43.42 -38.97 -10.83
C ASN A 27 -43.57 -37.49 -10.44
N PRO A 28 -42.86 -36.56 -11.05
CA PRO A 28 -43.03 -35.13 -10.80
C PRO A 28 -44.39 -34.64 -11.31
N PRO A 29 -45.04 -33.69 -10.62
CA PRO A 29 -46.32 -33.14 -11.05
C PRO A 29 -46.18 -32.35 -12.34
N THR A 30 -47.02 -32.65 -13.33
CA THR A 30 -47.16 -31.90 -14.58
C THR A 30 -47.73 -30.51 -14.30
N LEU A 31 -46.94 -29.45 -14.51
CA LEU A 31 -47.38 -28.06 -14.43
C LEU A 31 -48.32 -27.72 -15.61
N THR A 32 -49.49 -27.23 -15.34
CA THR A 32 -50.50 -26.83 -16.36
C THR A 32 -50.10 -25.46 -16.98
N ARG A 33 -50.54 -25.22 -18.22
CA ARG A 33 -50.29 -23.95 -18.96
C ARG A 33 -50.66 -22.65 -18.20
N ARG A 34 -51.56 -22.73 -17.20
CA ARG A 34 -51.94 -21.59 -16.36
C ARG A 34 -50.85 -21.24 -15.33
N THR A 35 -50.15 -22.21 -14.77
CA THR A 35 -49.06 -22.00 -13.80
C THR A 35 -47.84 -21.38 -14.49
N PHE A 36 -47.59 -21.72 -15.76
CA PHE A 36 -46.48 -21.13 -16.53
C PHE A 36 -46.70 -19.64 -16.86
N ARG A 37 -47.98 -19.22 -17.08
CA ARG A 37 -48.26 -17.78 -17.33
C ARG A 37 -48.14 -16.94 -16.04
N ALA A 38 -48.48 -17.48 -14.90
CA ALA A 38 -48.34 -16.77 -13.62
C ALA A 38 -46.85 -16.60 -13.20
N LEU A 39 -46.02 -17.64 -13.44
CA LEU A 39 -44.56 -17.51 -13.21
C LEU A 39 -43.88 -16.54 -14.19
N GLY A 40 -44.32 -16.53 -15.46
CA GLY A 40 -43.76 -15.64 -16.47
C GLY A 40 -44.02 -14.15 -16.20
N THR A 41 -45.17 -13.82 -15.63
CA THR A 41 -45.51 -12.42 -15.27
C THR A 41 -44.82 -11.96 -14.00
N MET A 42 -44.57 -12.84 -13.01
CA MET A 42 -43.76 -12.48 -11.82
C MET A 42 -42.29 -12.29 -12.14
N THR A 43 -41.71 -13.08 -13.06
CA THR A 43 -40.30 -12.90 -13.47
C THR A 43 -40.08 -11.62 -14.26
N ALA A 44 -41.03 -11.21 -15.12
CA ALA A 44 -40.91 -9.96 -15.87
C ALA A 44 -40.99 -8.73 -14.96
N ALA A 45 -41.86 -8.74 -13.95
CA ALA A 45 -41.99 -7.66 -12.98
C ALA A 45 -40.76 -7.60 -12.03
N ALA A 46 -40.21 -8.75 -11.62
CA ALA A 46 -39.02 -8.84 -10.80
C ALA A 46 -37.76 -8.37 -11.56
N VAL A 47 -37.63 -8.74 -12.83
CA VAL A 47 -36.53 -8.29 -13.69
C VAL A 47 -36.63 -6.78 -13.97
N ALA A 48 -37.86 -6.25 -14.18
CA ALA A 48 -38.04 -4.80 -14.32
C ALA A 48 -37.75 -4.03 -13.03
N ALA A 49 -38.10 -4.56 -11.85
CA ALA A 49 -37.79 -3.95 -10.57
C ALA A 49 -36.28 -3.96 -10.25
N VAL A 50 -35.59 -5.05 -10.59
CA VAL A 50 -34.13 -5.16 -10.45
C VAL A 50 -33.43 -4.24 -11.46
N ALA A 51 -33.93 -4.14 -12.70
CA ALA A 51 -33.38 -3.23 -13.70
C ALA A 51 -33.59 -1.74 -13.33
N LEU A 52 -34.76 -1.38 -12.77
CA LEU A 52 -35.04 -0.03 -12.27
C LEU A 52 -34.24 0.28 -11.00
N GLY A 53 -34.04 -0.69 -10.11
CA GLY A 53 -33.17 -0.58 -8.95
C GLY A 53 -31.70 -0.41 -9.36
N ALA A 54 -31.21 -1.21 -10.31
CA ALA A 54 -29.87 -1.11 -10.85
C ALA A 54 -29.63 0.20 -11.63
N ALA A 55 -30.65 0.69 -12.35
CA ALA A 55 -30.57 1.99 -13.01
C ALA A 55 -30.49 3.14 -12.00
N ARG A 56 -31.29 3.11 -10.91
CA ARG A 56 -31.24 4.13 -9.85
C ARG A 56 -29.90 4.08 -9.07
N VAL A 57 -29.37 2.89 -8.80
CA VAL A 57 -28.03 2.75 -8.18
C VAL A 57 -26.95 3.25 -9.15
N ARG A 58 -27.06 2.94 -10.44
CA ARG A 58 -26.13 3.49 -11.46
C ARG A 58 -26.21 5.00 -11.59
N THR A 59 -27.42 5.59 -11.51
CA THR A 59 -27.58 7.05 -11.56
C THR A 59 -27.05 7.70 -10.29
N ALA A 60 -27.30 7.14 -9.11
CA ALA A 60 -26.75 7.64 -7.85
C ALA A 60 -25.22 7.50 -7.77
N VAL A 61 -24.65 6.38 -8.26
CA VAL A 61 -23.21 6.21 -8.37
C VAL A 61 -22.62 7.12 -9.45
N ALA A 62 -23.31 7.32 -10.58
CA ALA A 62 -22.85 8.24 -11.62
C ALA A 62 -22.92 9.70 -11.16
N GLU A 63 -23.94 10.12 -10.44
CA GLU A 63 -24.01 11.47 -9.85
C GLU A 63 -22.94 11.70 -8.76
N HIS A 64 -22.57 10.66 -8.01
CA HIS A 64 -21.45 10.73 -7.05
C HIS A 64 -20.07 10.69 -7.71
N VAL A 65 -19.95 10.06 -8.89
CA VAL A 65 -18.68 9.91 -9.61
C VAL A 65 -18.45 11.00 -10.65
N THR A 66 -19.51 11.66 -11.16
CA THR A 66 -19.36 12.79 -12.09
C THR A 66 -18.94 14.10 -11.42
N GLY A 67 -19.13 14.24 -10.11
CA GLY A 67 -18.44 15.24 -9.32
C GLY A 67 -17.02 14.74 -9.06
N SER A 68 -16.05 15.13 -9.91
CA SER A 68 -14.65 14.97 -9.52
C SER A 68 -14.52 15.50 -8.08
N PRO A 69 -14.05 14.71 -7.09
CA PRO A 69 -13.96 15.15 -5.70
C PRO A 69 -13.12 16.42 -5.51
N THR A 70 -12.62 16.96 -6.59
CA THR A 70 -11.71 18.11 -6.65
C THR A 70 -12.31 19.33 -7.35
N ALA A 71 -13.53 19.25 -7.94
CA ALA A 71 -14.08 20.36 -8.74
C ALA A 71 -14.63 21.50 -7.89
N ASP A 72 -15.20 21.21 -6.71
CA ASP A 72 -15.79 22.20 -5.79
C ASP A 72 -15.22 22.03 -4.39
N ARG A 73 -13.90 22.19 -4.27
CA ARG A 73 -13.24 22.05 -2.98
C ARG A 73 -13.47 23.31 -2.15
N PRO A 74 -14.00 23.19 -0.90
CA PRO A 74 -14.07 24.32 0.01
C PRO A 74 -12.69 24.91 0.29
N PRO A 75 -12.63 26.18 0.73
CA PRO A 75 -11.37 26.85 1.04
C PRO A 75 -10.46 26.02 1.94
N PRO A 76 -9.14 26.18 1.84
CA PRO A 76 -8.15 25.35 2.55
C PRO A 76 -8.39 25.23 4.06
N GLU A 77 -8.93 26.24 4.69
CA GLU A 77 -9.15 26.31 6.14
C GLU A 77 -10.24 25.36 6.66
N GLU A 78 -11.22 25.03 5.83
CA GLU A 78 -12.32 24.13 6.25
C GLU A 78 -11.97 22.63 6.10
N ASN A 79 -11.02 22.28 5.23
CA ASN A 79 -10.74 20.89 4.86
C ASN A 79 -9.57 20.25 5.61
N THR A 80 -8.81 20.99 6.42
CA THR A 80 -7.60 20.48 7.06
C THR A 80 -7.85 19.66 8.32
N ARG A 81 -9.05 19.68 8.90
CA ARG A 81 -9.33 19.11 10.23
C ARG A 81 -10.21 17.87 10.23
N VAL A 82 -10.95 17.59 9.17
CA VAL A 82 -11.91 16.46 9.13
C VAL A 82 -11.62 15.59 7.92
N PHE A 83 -11.54 14.27 8.14
CA PHE A 83 -11.47 13.31 7.05
C PHE A 83 -12.86 13.05 6.49
N SER A 84 -12.97 12.95 5.15
CA SER A 84 -14.21 12.56 4.49
C SER A 84 -14.52 11.08 4.71
N GLN A 85 -15.77 10.68 4.46
CA GLN A 85 -16.16 9.26 4.57
C GLN A 85 -15.39 8.38 3.58
N GLU A 86 -15.07 8.90 2.40
CA GLU A 86 -14.27 8.22 1.38
C GLU A 86 -12.83 7.99 1.87
N GLU A 87 -12.21 8.99 2.49
CA GLU A 87 -10.87 8.86 3.07
C GLU A 87 -10.83 7.81 4.20
N VAL A 88 -11.85 7.81 5.06
CA VAL A 88 -11.98 6.80 6.13
C VAL A 88 -12.13 5.40 5.52
N THR A 89 -12.97 5.25 4.50
CA THR A 89 -13.15 3.98 3.79
C THR A 89 -11.84 3.49 3.16
N LEU A 90 -11.09 4.38 2.52
CA LEU A 90 -9.79 4.05 1.95
C LEU A 90 -8.76 3.71 3.04
N ALA A 91 -8.77 4.42 4.16
CA ALA A 91 -7.86 4.17 5.28
C ALA A 91 -8.09 2.79 5.92
N PHE A 92 -9.33 2.28 5.97
CA PHE A 92 -9.61 0.95 6.50
C PHE A 92 -9.20 -0.20 5.56
N ARG A 93 -9.03 0.07 4.27
CA ARG A 93 -8.57 -0.93 3.29
C ARG A 93 -7.05 -0.99 3.16
N ASN A 94 -6.36 0.02 3.66
CA ASN A 94 -4.93 0.23 3.46
C ASN A 94 -4.27 0.50 4.81
N TYR A 95 -2.99 0.18 4.94
CA TYR A 95 -2.25 0.48 6.16
C TYR A 95 -0.78 0.82 5.88
N GLY A 96 -0.21 1.69 6.72
CA GLY A 96 1.21 2.00 6.75
C GLY A 96 2.00 1.02 7.62
N MET A 97 3.31 0.98 7.44
CA MET A 97 4.22 0.30 8.35
C MET A 97 4.21 1.01 9.71
N GLN A 98 4.30 0.25 10.80
CA GLN A 98 4.47 0.84 12.13
C GLN A 98 5.87 1.48 12.23
N ALA A 99 5.91 2.78 12.54
CA ALA A 99 7.17 3.54 12.67
C ALA A 99 8.12 2.95 13.75
N GLU A 100 7.59 2.18 14.67
CA GLU A 100 8.34 1.44 15.69
C GLU A 100 9.28 0.36 15.10
N LEU A 101 9.07 -0.02 13.83
CA LEU A 101 9.90 -1.01 13.11
C LEU A 101 11.07 -0.38 12.33
N LEU A 102 11.25 0.94 12.42
CA LEU A 102 12.33 1.67 11.73
C LEU A 102 13.73 1.44 12.32
N ASP A 103 13.89 0.48 13.19
CA ASP A 103 15.17 -0.04 13.65
C ASP A 103 15.59 -1.34 12.94
N ARG A 104 14.78 -1.85 12.01
CA ARG A 104 15.00 -3.11 11.32
C ARG A 104 15.41 -2.86 9.88
N PRO A 105 16.54 -3.43 9.41
CA PRO A 105 16.97 -3.27 8.02
C PRO A 105 16.01 -3.91 7.01
N ILE A 106 15.26 -4.93 7.43
CA ILE A 106 14.20 -5.60 6.65
C ILE A 106 12.90 -5.50 7.44
N THR A 107 11.85 -5.00 6.81
CA THR A 107 10.51 -4.94 7.38
C THR A 107 9.96 -6.35 7.57
N PRO A 108 9.44 -6.74 8.74
CA PRO A 108 8.85 -8.05 8.94
C PRO A 108 7.72 -8.34 7.95
N LEU A 109 7.57 -9.60 7.53
CA LEU A 109 6.50 -10.01 6.63
C LEU A 109 5.12 -9.66 7.25
N GLY A 110 4.24 -9.05 6.44
CA GLY A 110 2.93 -8.56 6.89
C GLY A 110 2.94 -7.15 7.51
N ALA A 111 4.12 -6.57 7.80
CA ALA A 111 4.23 -5.21 8.32
C ALA A 111 4.58 -4.15 7.26
N HIS A 112 4.85 -4.58 6.02
CA HIS A 112 5.06 -3.68 4.89
C HIS A 112 3.77 -2.92 4.57
N TYR A 113 3.85 -1.65 4.19
CA TYR A 113 2.65 -0.90 3.83
C TYR A 113 1.82 -1.62 2.78
N LEU A 114 0.51 -1.45 2.86
CA LEU A 114 -0.45 -1.99 1.90
C LEU A 114 -1.22 -0.86 1.25
N LEU A 115 -1.25 -0.85 -0.08
CA LEU A 115 -2.16 -0.07 -0.90
C LEU A 115 -2.81 -0.99 -1.93
N ILE A 116 -4.15 -1.04 -1.94
CA ILE A 116 -4.97 -1.77 -2.90
C ILE A 116 -5.80 -0.73 -3.65
N HIS A 117 -5.61 -0.64 -4.98
CA HIS A 117 -6.37 0.28 -5.82
C HIS A 117 -7.80 -0.24 -6.08
N PHE A 118 -7.89 -1.46 -6.60
CA PHE A 118 -9.15 -2.14 -6.90
C PHE A 118 -9.40 -3.30 -5.94
N ASP A 119 -9.63 -4.53 -6.43
CA ASP A 119 -9.76 -5.71 -5.58
C ASP A 119 -8.49 -6.59 -5.64
N VAL A 120 -8.35 -7.47 -4.66
CA VAL A 120 -7.31 -8.51 -4.69
C VAL A 120 -7.83 -9.65 -5.55
N PRO A 121 -7.19 -9.95 -6.71
CA PRO A 121 -7.61 -11.07 -7.54
C PRO A 121 -7.37 -12.40 -6.81
N ASP A 122 -8.31 -13.34 -6.99
CA ASP A 122 -8.16 -14.72 -6.54
C ASP A 122 -7.41 -15.53 -7.61
N LEU A 123 -6.10 -15.69 -7.43
CA LEU A 123 -5.21 -16.32 -8.40
C LEU A 123 -4.64 -17.63 -7.85
N VAL A 124 -4.59 -18.64 -8.72
CA VAL A 124 -3.99 -19.93 -8.43
C VAL A 124 -2.64 -20.02 -9.16
N ALA A 125 -1.58 -20.39 -8.42
CA ALA A 125 -0.22 -20.39 -8.95
C ALA A 125 -0.03 -21.39 -10.10
N ASP A 126 -0.65 -22.58 -10.01
CA ASP A 126 -0.51 -23.65 -11.01
C ASP A 126 -1.15 -23.29 -12.37
N ASP A 127 -2.18 -22.43 -12.35
CA ASP A 127 -2.88 -21.97 -13.56
C ASP A 127 -2.35 -20.62 -14.07
N TYR A 128 -1.37 -20.03 -13.36
CA TYR A 128 -0.89 -18.70 -13.65
C TYR A 128 -0.03 -18.66 -14.91
N THR A 129 -0.31 -17.67 -15.76
CA THR A 129 0.48 -17.36 -16.95
C THR A 129 0.72 -15.87 -17.11
N LEU A 130 1.89 -15.52 -17.65
CA LEU A 130 2.29 -14.18 -18.04
C LEU A 130 2.40 -14.10 -19.56
N ALA A 131 1.63 -13.22 -20.19
CA ALA A 131 1.75 -12.93 -21.61
C ALA A 131 2.81 -11.86 -21.88
N ILE A 132 3.69 -12.06 -22.86
CA ILE A 132 4.66 -11.07 -23.35
C ILE A 132 4.39 -10.87 -24.82
N GLY A 133 4.12 -9.63 -25.26
CA GLY A 133 3.72 -9.36 -26.64
C GLY A 133 3.85 -7.89 -27.04
N GLY A 134 3.11 -7.47 -28.07
CA GLY A 134 3.22 -6.14 -28.68
C GLY A 134 4.36 -6.07 -29.68
N GLN A 135 5.18 -5.03 -29.66
CA GLN A 135 6.31 -4.78 -30.56
C GLN A 135 7.51 -5.69 -30.24
N VAL A 136 7.32 -7.00 -30.38
CA VAL A 136 8.33 -8.04 -30.18
C VAL A 136 8.37 -9.01 -31.35
N ARG A 137 9.53 -9.62 -31.61
CA ARG A 137 9.70 -10.63 -32.68
C ARG A 137 9.02 -11.95 -32.32
N THR A 138 9.02 -12.31 -31.03
CA THR A 138 8.55 -13.62 -30.56
C THR A 138 7.59 -13.42 -29.39
N PRO A 139 6.30 -13.14 -29.62
CA PRO A 139 5.30 -13.14 -28.58
C PRO A 139 5.26 -14.49 -27.87
N THR A 140 5.16 -14.49 -26.54
CA THR A 140 5.19 -15.72 -25.73
C THR A 140 4.24 -15.65 -24.55
N VAL A 141 3.89 -16.81 -24.02
CA VAL A 141 3.15 -16.96 -22.78
C VAL A 141 3.95 -17.92 -21.90
N VAL A 142 4.35 -17.47 -20.73
CA VAL A 142 5.18 -18.23 -19.79
C VAL A 142 4.43 -18.55 -18.51
N GLY A 143 4.54 -19.79 -18.02
CA GLY A 143 4.00 -20.21 -16.73
C GLY A 143 4.89 -19.80 -15.56
N LEU A 144 4.34 -19.84 -14.34
CA LEU A 144 5.09 -19.47 -13.13
C LEU A 144 6.31 -20.39 -12.92
N ASP A 145 6.17 -21.70 -13.14
CA ASP A 145 7.26 -22.66 -12.97
C ASP A 145 8.39 -22.45 -13.99
N GLU A 146 8.06 -22.08 -15.22
CA GLU A 146 9.04 -21.68 -16.22
C GLU A 146 9.80 -20.43 -15.77
N LEU A 147 9.10 -19.40 -15.25
CA LEU A 147 9.75 -18.21 -14.69
C LEU A 147 10.69 -18.56 -13.54
N LYS A 148 10.26 -19.45 -12.63
CA LYS A 148 11.07 -19.91 -11.51
C LYS A 148 12.27 -20.78 -11.89
N SER A 149 12.23 -21.42 -13.07
CA SER A 149 13.36 -22.21 -13.62
C SER A 149 14.48 -21.35 -14.19
N ARG A 150 14.24 -20.05 -14.42
CA ARG A 150 15.21 -19.08 -14.92
C ARG A 150 16.21 -18.68 -13.84
N PRO A 151 17.37 -18.09 -14.20
CA PRO A 151 18.28 -17.53 -13.23
C PRO A 151 17.56 -16.56 -12.29
N SER A 152 17.61 -16.84 -11.00
CA SER A 152 16.99 -16.02 -9.97
C SER A 152 17.98 -15.04 -9.35
N VAL A 153 17.45 -13.90 -8.88
CA VAL A 153 18.18 -12.90 -8.11
C VAL A 153 17.44 -12.60 -6.82
N THR A 154 18.20 -12.25 -5.79
CA THR A 154 17.69 -11.75 -4.52
C THR A 154 18.11 -10.30 -4.36
N GLN A 155 17.15 -9.40 -4.11
CA GLN A 155 17.41 -7.98 -3.94
C GLN A 155 16.65 -7.40 -2.75
N VAL A 156 17.32 -6.60 -1.94
CA VAL A 156 16.67 -5.82 -0.88
C VAL A 156 16.25 -4.48 -1.45
N VAL A 157 14.94 -4.23 -1.48
CA VAL A 157 14.37 -3.02 -2.07
C VAL A 157 13.43 -2.33 -1.11
N THR A 158 13.68 -1.04 -0.87
CA THR A 158 12.77 -0.14 -0.18
C THR A 158 11.73 0.39 -1.16
N MET A 159 10.47 0.14 -0.86
CA MET A 159 9.33 0.55 -1.66
C MET A 159 8.48 1.57 -0.89
N GLU A 160 8.10 2.66 -1.53
CA GLU A 160 7.34 3.77 -0.96
C GLU A 160 6.14 4.10 -1.83
N CYS A 161 4.98 4.34 -1.21
CA CYS A 161 3.80 4.83 -1.92
C CYS A 161 4.01 6.28 -2.37
N ALA A 162 3.63 6.60 -3.61
CA ALA A 162 3.68 7.98 -4.08
C ALA A 162 2.81 8.95 -3.27
N GLY A 163 1.80 8.46 -2.56
CA GLY A 163 0.95 9.26 -1.68
C GLY A 163 1.54 9.55 -0.30
N THR A 164 2.74 9.08 0.01
CA THR A 164 3.43 9.39 1.27
C THR A 164 3.45 10.89 1.53
N GLY A 165 3.22 11.30 2.78
CA GLY A 165 3.20 12.70 3.21
C GLY A 165 1.94 13.49 2.82
N ARG A 166 0.98 12.90 2.13
CA ARG A 166 -0.22 13.60 1.63
C ARG A 166 -1.00 14.34 2.72
N SER A 167 -1.18 13.72 3.89
CA SER A 167 -1.93 14.34 4.99
C SER A 167 -1.19 15.48 5.69
N THR A 168 0.08 15.71 5.38
CA THR A 168 0.87 16.82 5.93
C THR A 168 0.86 18.07 5.06
N MET A 169 0.35 17.98 3.83
CA MET A 169 0.22 19.08 2.90
C MET A 169 -1.07 19.88 3.14
N SER A 170 -1.07 21.16 2.84
CA SER A 170 -2.24 22.02 2.92
C SER A 170 -2.36 22.91 1.67
N PRO A 171 -3.51 22.92 0.97
CA PRO A 171 -4.69 22.05 1.16
C PRO A 171 -4.39 20.56 0.87
N ARG A 172 -5.02 19.70 1.64
CA ARG A 172 -4.83 18.25 1.55
C ARG A 172 -5.65 17.64 0.40
N ALA A 173 -5.04 16.76 -0.39
CA ALA A 173 -5.75 15.97 -1.38
C ALA A 173 -6.64 14.90 -0.71
N ILE A 174 -7.81 14.62 -1.29
CA ILE A 174 -8.76 13.61 -0.80
C ILE A 174 -8.40 12.25 -1.42
N TYR A 175 -7.64 11.46 -0.70
CA TYR A 175 -7.26 10.08 -1.00
C TYR A 175 -6.86 9.40 0.32
N VAL A 176 -6.20 8.21 0.26
CA VAL A 176 -5.63 7.58 1.46
C VAL A 176 -4.74 8.61 2.19
N PRO A 177 -5.08 8.98 3.43
CA PRO A 177 -4.44 10.11 4.11
C PRO A 177 -3.12 9.70 4.80
N TRP A 178 -2.16 9.26 3.99
CA TRP A 178 -0.84 8.90 4.48
C TRP A 178 -0.13 10.06 5.20
N LYS A 179 0.44 9.78 6.36
CA LYS A 179 1.59 10.53 6.87
C LYS A 179 2.84 10.03 6.13
N TYR A 180 3.84 9.48 6.82
CA TYR A 180 5.09 9.02 6.18
C TYR A 180 5.29 7.51 6.21
N GLU A 181 4.36 6.75 6.81
CA GLU A 181 4.51 5.32 7.06
C GLU A 181 4.15 4.42 5.86
N ALA A 182 3.82 5.00 4.70
CA ALA A 182 3.57 4.23 3.48
C ALA A 182 4.88 3.73 2.82
N ILE A 183 5.68 3.03 3.58
CA ILE A 183 7.05 2.59 3.26
C ILE A 183 7.28 1.16 3.77
N GLY A 184 8.22 0.44 3.19
CA GLY A 184 8.70 -0.85 3.68
C GLY A 184 9.87 -1.35 2.86
N THR A 185 10.68 -2.22 3.45
CA THR A 185 11.84 -2.83 2.78
C THR A 185 11.72 -4.34 2.91
N TYR A 186 11.65 -5.02 1.76
CA TYR A 186 11.67 -6.48 1.70
C TYR A 186 12.90 -6.98 0.93
N GLU A 187 13.30 -8.19 1.24
CA GLU A 187 14.15 -9.01 0.39
C GLU A 187 13.25 -9.72 -0.63
N TRP A 188 13.41 -9.37 -1.90
CA TRP A 188 12.61 -9.93 -2.99
C TRP A 188 13.40 -10.97 -3.75
N VAL A 189 12.76 -12.11 -4.07
CA VAL A 189 13.32 -13.16 -4.91
C VAL A 189 12.53 -13.26 -6.19
N GLY A 190 13.23 -13.32 -7.33
CA GLY A 190 12.62 -13.37 -8.65
C GLY A 190 13.63 -13.50 -9.77
N THR A 191 13.21 -13.23 -11.00
CA THR A 191 14.07 -13.24 -12.19
C THR A 191 14.23 -11.84 -12.77
N PRO A 192 15.40 -11.42 -13.27
CA PRO A 192 15.56 -10.15 -13.98
C PRO A 192 14.62 -10.02 -15.16
N LEU A 193 14.08 -8.82 -15.38
CA LEU A 193 13.19 -8.55 -16.51
C LEU A 193 13.92 -8.51 -17.87
N ARG A 194 15.13 -7.93 -17.90
CA ARG A 194 15.92 -7.71 -19.14
C ARG A 194 16.04 -8.98 -20.00
N PRO A 195 16.48 -10.16 -19.52
CA PRO A 195 16.62 -11.34 -20.36
C PRO A 195 15.31 -11.79 -21.02
N LEU A 196 14.18 -11.64 -20.33
CA LEU A 196 12.86 -11.98 -20.90
C LEU A 196 12.50 -11.08 -22.08
N LEU A 197 12.76 -9.77 -21.99
CA LEU A 197 12.54 -8.82 -23.08
C LEU A 197 13.50 -9.02 -24.24
N GLU A 198 14.77 -9.34 -23.96
CA GLU A 198 15.78 -9.65 -24.97
C GLU A 198 15.43 -10.92 -25.74
N GLU A 199 14.96 -11.97 -25.09
CA GLU A 199 14.46 -13.21 -25.70
C GLU A 199 13.22 -12.97 -26.57
N ALA A 200 12.27 -12.16 -26.10
CA ALA A 200 11.11 -11.75 -26.89
C ALA A 200 11.53 -10.95 -28.13
N GLY A 201 12.68 -10.27 -28.08
CA GLY A 201 13.28 -9.53 -29.17
C GLY A 201 12.50 -8.26 -29.51
N LEU A 202 12.78 -7.17 -28.78
CA LEU A 202 12.16 -5.87 -29.03
C LEU A 202 12.34 -5.44 -30.49
N LEU A 203 11.29 -4.85 -31.10
CA LEU A 203 11.39 -4.24 -32.43
C LEU A 203 12.02 -2.84 -32.30
N ASP A 204 12.55 -2.34 -33.42
CA ASP A 204 13.31 -1.09 -33.45
C ASP A 204 12.43 0.14 -33.18
N ASP A 205 11.11 0.05 -33.32
CA ASP A 205 10.12 1.09 -33.01
C ASP A 205 9.55 0.98 -31.60
N ALA A 206 10.07 0.11 -30.75
CA ALA A 206 9.65 0.00 -29.36
C ALA A 206 9.96 1.28 -28.55
N VAL A 207 8.95 1.86 -27.91
CA VAL A 207 9.03 3.11 -27.13
C VAL A 207 8.88 2.86 -25.65
N GLU A 208 7.85 2.11 -25.24
CA GLU A 208 7.54 1.83 -23.84
C GLU A 208 7.18 0.35 -23.64
N ILE A 209 7.37 -0.09 -22.40
CA ILE A 209 6.96 -1.41 -21.92
C ILE A 209 5.80 -1.21 -20.94
N LEU A 210 4.62 -1.67 -21.29
CA LEU A 210 3.40 -1.63 -20.48
C LEU A 210 3.29 -2.88 -19.63
N PHE A 211 3.04 -2.71 -18.34
CA PHE A 211 2.77 -3.76 -17.36
C PHE A 211 1.31 -3.68 -16.92
N THR A 212 0.56 -4.76 -17.12
CA THR A 212 -0.86 -4.86 -16.79
C THR A 212 -1.09 -5.86 -15.67
N GLY A 213 -1.76 -5.44 -14.61
CA GLY A 213 -2.21 -6.29 -13.49
C GLY A 213 -3.52 -7.03 -13.79
N TRP A 214 -3.84 -8.02 -12.96
CA TRP A 214 -5.16 -8.68 -12.96
C TRP A 214 -6.23 -7.85 -12.28
N ASP A 215 -5.87 -6.92 -11.40
CA ASP A 215 -6.80 -6.06 -10.69
C ASP A 215 -7.44 -5.05 -11.65
N THR A 216 -8.77 -5.02 -11.64
CA THR A 216 -9.59 -4.18 -12.53
C THR A 216 -10.63 -3.44 -11.71
N GLY A 217 -10.93 -2.22 -12.09
CA GLY A 217 -11.94 -1.40 -11.43
C GLY A 217 -12.23 -0.11 -12.17
N VAL A 218 -12.93 0.80 -11.49
CA VAL A 218 -13.29 2.11 -12.05
C VAL A 218 -12.54 3.20 -11.30
N ASP A 219 -11.80 4.03 -12.03
CA ASP A 219 -11.19 5.26 -11.53
C ASP A 219 -11.46 6.40 -12.51
N LEU A 220 -11.76 7.60 -12.00
CA LEU A 220 -12.18 8.76 -12.80
C LEU A 220 -13.32 8.44 -13.79
N GLY A 221 -14.21 7.50 -13.44
CA GLY A 221 -15.35 7.11 -14.27
C GLY A 221 -15.02 6.14 -15.41
N VAL A 222 -13.79 5.64 -15.50
CA VAL A 222 -13.34 4.71 -16.56
C VAL A 222 -12.97 3.37 -15.96
N GLU A 223 -13.55 2.29 -16.48
CA GLU A 223 -13.17 0.92 -16.16
C GLU A 223 -11.85 0.57 -16.85
N HIS A 224 -10.88 0.10 -16.08
CA HIS A 224 -9.57 -0.33 -16.60
C HIS A 224 -8.86 -1.27 -15.62
N ALA A 225 -7.88 -2.01 -16.11
CA ALA A 225 -6.93 -2.71 -15.26
C ALA A 225 -5.93 -1.73 -14.65
N PHE A 226 -5.29 -2.08 -13.53
CA PHE A 226 -4.16 -1.29 -13.04
C PHE A 226 -2.95 -1.49 -13.96
N GLU A 227 -2.49 -0.41 -14.55
CA GLU A 227 -1.46 -0.42 -15.60
C GLU A 227 -0.44 0.70 -15.40
N ARG A 228 0.83 0.37 -15.63
CA ARG A 228 1.95 1.33 -15.65
C ARG A 228 2.91 0.96 -16.76
N SER A 229 3.54 1.97 -17.37
CA SER A 229 4.62 1.76 -18.33
C SER A 229 5.95 2.31 -17.82
N LEU A 230 7.01 1.80 -18.41
CA LEU A 230 8.39 2.31 -18.36
C LEU A 230 8.87 2.53 -19.78
N THR A 231 9.78 3.49 -20.00
CA THR A 231 10.52 3.51 -21.25
C THR A 231 11.32 2.22 -21.41
N VAL A 232 11.68 1.87 -22.65
CA VAL A 232 12.52 0.68 -22.91
C VAL A 232 13.81 0.74 -22.08
N GLU A 233 14.46 1.90 -22.00
CA GLU A 233 15.68 2.11 -21.23
C GLU A 233 15.46 1.80 -19.74
N GLU A 234 14.40 2.35 -19.14
CA GLU A 234 14.08 2.10 -17.73
C GLU A 234 13.69 0.65 -17.43
N ALA A 235 12.96 0.01 -18.34
CA ALA A 235 12.56 -1.40 -18.19
C ALA A 235 13.77 -2.36 -18.29
N LEU A 236 14.76 -2.00 -19.10
CA LEU A 236 16.02 -2.75 -19.26
C LEU A 236 17.07 -2.39 -18.23
N ARG A 237 16.78 -1.48 -17.28
CA ARG A 237 17.71 -1.10 -16.23
C ARG A 237 17.96 -2.27 -15.25
N ASP A 238 19.20 -2.33 -14.76
CA ASP A 238 19.56 -3.32 -13.73
C ASP A 238 18.70 -3.17 -12.48
N GLY A 239 18.34 -4.29 -11.90
CA GLY A 239 17.48 -4.36 -10.71
C GLY A 239 15.99 -4.45 -10.99
N VAL A 240 15.51 -4.14 -12.20
CA VAL A 240 14.10 -4.40 -12.57
C VAL A 240 13.87 -5.90 -12.69
N MET A 241 12.89 -6.43 -11.94
CA MET A 241 12.69 -7.88 -11.84
C MET A 241 11.22 -8.27 -11.70
N LEU A 242 10.92 -9.51 -12.03
CA LEU A 242 9.66 -10.18 -11.73
C LEU A 242 9.85 -11.02 -10.47
N ALA A 243 9.15 -10.66 -9.39
CA ALA A 243 9.31 -11.29 -8.08
C ALA A 243 8.13 -12.20 -7.73
N TRP A 244 8.41 -13.35 -7.12
CA TRP A 244 7.43 -14.34 -6.62
C TRP A 244 7.57 -14.65 -5.13
N GLU A 245 8.64 -14.16 -4.47
CA GLU A 245 8.84 -14.29 -3.02
C GLU A 245 9.26 -12.96 -2.39
N ALA A 246 8.93 -12.82 -1.10
CA ALA A 246 9.36 -11.74 -0.24
C ALA A 246 9.79 -12.30 1.12
N ASN A 247 10.98 -11.92 1.61
CA ASN A 247 11.54 -12.38 2.89
C ASN A 247 11.51 -13.91 3.03
N GLY A 248 11.87 -14.65 1.97
CA GLY A 248 11.94 -16.11 1.95
C GLY A 248 10.59 -16.83 2.00
N GLN A 249 9.50 -16.14 1.70
CA GLN A 249 8.15 -16.72 1.62
C GLN A 249 7.47 -16.33 0.30
N PRO A 250 6.55 -17.16 -0.24
CA PRO A 250 5.71 -16.74 -1.36
C PRO A 250 5.03 -15.41 -1.07
N LEU A 251 4.77 -14.63 -2.10
CA LEU A 251 4.05 -13.36 -1.96
C LEU A 251 2.71 -13.56 -1.27
N LEU A 252 2.36 -12.66 -0.36
CA LEU A 252 0.99 -12.62 0.19
C LEU A 252 0.00 -12.21 -0.90
N PRO A 253 -1.25 -12.71 -0.89
CA PRO A 253 -2.26 -12.37 -1.90
C PRO A 253 -2.37 -10.87 -2.16
N GLN A 254 -2.48 -10.05 -1.10
CA GLN A 254 -2.60 -8.58 -1.20
C GLN A 254 -1.31 -7.88 -1.66
N HIS A 255 -0.17 -8.56 -1.66
CA HIS A 255 1.12 -8.04 -2.09
C HIS A 255 1.52 -8.48 -3.51
N GLY A 256 0.60 -9.15 -4.24
CA GLY A 256 0.77 -9.45 -5.67
C GLY A 256 1.05 -10.90 -6.00
N PHE A 257 0.68 -11.87 -5.13
CA PHE A 257 0.75 -13.31 -5.45
C PHE A 257 0.02 -13.61 -6.78
N PRO A 258 0.57 -14.48 -7.66
CA PRO A 258 1.82 -15.21 -7.50
C PRO A 258 3.04 -14.48 -8.07
N LEU A 259 2.87 -13.41 -8.83
CA LEU A 259 3.94 -12.67 -9.50
C LEU A 259 3.67 -11.16 -9.51
N ARG A 260 4.72 -10.38 -9.26
CA ARG A 260 4.67 -8.93 -9.39
C ARG A 260 5.93 -8.36 -10.03
N LEU A 261 5.81 -7.17 -10.58
CA LEU A 261 6.94 -6.35 -10.99
C LEU A 261 7.56 -5.65 -9.77
N ILE A 262 8.88 -5.57 -9.73
CA ILE A 262 9.67 -4.72 -8.83
C ILE A 262 10.51 -3.77 -9.67
N VAL A 263 10.32 -2.46 -9.44
CA VAL A 263 11.07 -1.38 -10.08
C VAL A 263 11.79 -0.58 -8.99
N PRO A 264 13.03 -0.92 -8.66
CA PRO A 264 13.79 -0.20 -7.63
C PRO A 264 13.92 1.29 -7.95
N SER A 265 14.05 2.12 -6.93
CA SER A 265 14.16 3.59 -6.99
C SER A 265 12.89 4.34 -7.34
N TRP A 266 11.94 3.73 -8.04
CA TRP A 266 10.63 4.32 -8.36
C TRP A 266 9.66 4.18 -7.18
N TYR A 267 8.63 5.07 -7.16
CA TYR A 267 7.50 4.88 -6.24
C TYR A 267 6.76 3.58 -6.55
N GLY A 268 6.17 2.98 -5.49
CA GLY A 268 5.63 1.62 -5.50
C GLY A 268 4.50 1.35 -6.49
N MET A 269 3.78 2.39 -6.99
CA MET A 269 2.75 2.19 -8.01
C MET A 269 3.30 1.64 -9.34
N THR A 270 4.58 1.85 -9.63
CA THR A 270 5.22 1.31 -10.85
C THR A 270 5.52 -0.18 -10.71
N SER A 271 5.65 -0.68 -9.50
CA SER A 271 5.84 -2.11 -9.19
C SER A 271 4.49 -2.84 -9.21
N VAL A 272 3.93 -3.03 -10.43
CA VAL A 272 2.60 -3.60 -10.67
C VAL A 272 2.46 -4.97 -10.03
N LYS A 273 1.39 -5.16 -9.25
CA LYS A 273 1.02 -6.42 -8.59
C LYS A 273 0.20 -7.30 -9.52
N TRP A 274 0.13 -8.60 -9.20
CA TRP A 274 -0.71 -9.55 -9.95
C TRP A 274 -0.50 -9.43 -11.46
N LEU A 275 0.76 -9.41 -11.90
CA LEU A 275 1.13 -9.12 -13.27
C LEU A 275 0.56 -10.16 -14.23
N ARG A 276 -0.21 -9.75 -15.25
CA ARG A 276 -0.78 -10.68 -16.25
C ARG A 276 -0.19 -10.52 -17.64
N ALA A 277 0.30 -9.31 -17.97
CA ALA A 277 0.84 -9.04 -19.29
C ALA A 277 1.96 -8.00 -19.26
N ILE A 278 2.90 -8.19 -20.17
CA ILE A 278 3.94 -7.24 -20.54
C ILE A 278 3.75 -6.96 -22.03
N THR A 279 3.41 -5.72 -22.39
CA THR A 279 3.13 -5.34 -23.78
C THR A 279 4.11 -4.26 -24.21
N VAL A 280 4.90 -4.54 -25.23
CA VAL A 280 5.81 -3.56 -25.83
C VAL A 280 5.02 -2.66 -26.77
N LEU A 281 5.13 -1.34 -26.56
CA LEU A 281 4.39 -0.32 -27.31
C LEU A 281 5.33 0.45 -28.23
N ASN A 282 4.80 0.92 -29.37
CA ASN A 282 5.49 1.83 -30.30
C ASN A 282 5.07 3.31 -30.14
N GLU A 283 4.32 3.59 -29.09
CA GLU A 283 3.91 4.95 -28.69
C GLU A 283 3.85 5.05 -27.16
N PRO A 284 3.94 6.27 -26.59
CA PRO A 284 3.81 6.46 -25.16
C PRO A 284 2.44 6.02 -24.64
N PHE A 285 2.42 5.31 -23.51
CA PHE A 285 1.19 4.86 -22.86
C PHE A 285 0.40 6.01 -22.25
N ALA A 286 -0.86 6.16 -22.66
CA ALA A 286 -1.75 7.24 -22.23
C ALA A 286 -2.85 6.80 -21.24
N GLY A 287 -2.75 5.61 -20.64
CA GLY A 287 -3.72 5.10 -19.67
C GLY A 287 -3.85 6.00 -18.43
N ILE A 288 -5.01 5.93 -17.76
CA ILE A 288 -5.42 6.86 -16.68
C ILE A 288 -4.38 6.96 -15.57
N GLN A 289 -3.84 5.82 -15.10
CA GLN A 289 -2.87 5.81 -14.03
C GLN A 289 -1.55 6.50 -14.41
N GLN A 290 -1.19 6.52 -15.69
CA GLN A 290 0.02 7.16 -16.22
C GLN A 290 -0.21 8.65 -16.53
N SER A 291 -1.31 8.96 -17.20
CA SER A 291 -1.53 10.28 -17.81
C SER A 291 -2.33 11.25 -16.93
N LYS A 292 -3.08 10.76 -15.92
CA LYS A 292 -3.98 11.58 -15.10
C LYS A 292 -3.71 11.47 -13.60
N VAL A 293 -3.51 10.24 -13.05
CA VAL A 293 -3.50 10.02 -11.59
C VAL A 293 -2.12 10.31 -10.99
N TYR A 294 -1.04 9.72 -11.52
CA TYR A 294 0.30 9.86 -10.96
C TYR A 294 1.09 10.99 -11.62
N ARG A 295 0.65 12.22 -11.34
CA ARG A 295 1.28 13.44 -11.87
C ARG A 295 1.40 14.51 -10.79
N TYR A 296 2.48 15.30 -10.84
CA TYR A 296 2.70 16.45 -9.97
C TYR A 296 2.00 17.68 -10.58
N GLN A 297 0.69 17.79 -10.35
CA GLN A 297 -0.15 18.88 -10.88
C GLN A 297 -0.29 20.00 -9.86
N GLN A 298 -0.18 21.27 -10.31
CA GLN A 298 -0.43 22.43 -9.48
C GLN A 298 -1.89 22.90 -9.57
N THR A 299 -2.51 22.78 -10.75
CA THR A 299 -3.92 23.14 -11.01
C THR A 299 -4.66 21.98 -11.69
N LYS A 300 -5.96 22.12 -11.87
CA LYS A 300 -6.80 21.12 -12.55
C LYS A 300 -6.41 20.91 -14.02
N ASP A 301 -6.00 22.00 -14.69
CA ASP A 301 -5.70 22.00 -16.12
C ASP A 301 -4.20 21.83 -16.41
N ASP A 302 -3.39 21.77 -15.34
CA ASP A 302 -1.97 21.47 -15.44
C ASP A 302 -1.77 19.98 -15.81
N PRO A 303 -1.08 19.67 -16.91
CA PRO A 303 -0.71 18.28 -17.23
C PRO A 303 0.20 17.67 -16.17
N GLY A 304 0.94 18.50 -15.44
CA GLY A 304 1.90 18.11 -14.40
C GLY A 304 3.06 17.27 -14.91
N GLU A 305 4.06 17.08 -14.08
CA GLU A 305 5.18 16.17 -14.35
C GLU A 305 4.87 14.73 -13.89
N PRO A 306 5.36 13.70 -14.57
CA PRO A 306 5.20 12.32 -14.12
C PRO A 306 5.77 12.09 -12.72
N VAL A 307 5.04 11.32 -11.90
CA VAL A 307 5.58 10.80 -10.64
C VAL A 307 6.40 9.54 -10.95
N THR A 308 7.69 9.58 -10.68
CA THR A 308 8.66 8.53 -11.05
C THR A 308 9.51 8.10 -9.85
N LEU A 309 10.68 8.70 -9.68
CA LEU A 309 11.66 8.36 -8.65
C LEU A 309 11.22 8.87 -7.26
N LYS A 310 11.50 8.08 -6.24
CA LYS A 310 11.28 8.46 -4.84
C LYS A 310 12.15 9.66 -4.49
N ARG A 311 11.56 10.67 -3.87
CA ARG A 311 12.30 11.79 -3.29
C ARG A 311 13.10 11.34 -2.07
N VAL A 312 14.18 12.07 -1.75
CA VAL A 312 14.95 11.83 -0.53
C VAL A 312 14.07 11.97 0.71
N HIS A 313 14.18 11.02 1.63
CA HIS A 313 13.38 11.00 2.84
C HIS A 313 14.14 10.35 4.00
N SER A 314 13.86 10.77 5.22
CA SER A 314 14.25 10.05 6.43
C SER A 314 13.14 10.04 7.45
N MET A 315 13.09 8.97 8.23
CA MET A 315 12.20 8.81 9.36
C MET A 315 12.96 8.26 10.55
N MET A 316 12.60 8.72 11.74
CA MET A 316 13.07 8.13 12.98
C MET A 316 12.03 7.12 13.53
N LYS A 317 12.51 6.08 14.20
CA LYS A 317 11.72 5.31 15.15
C LYS A 317 11.34 6.22 16.29
N PRO A 318 10.04 6.45 16.53
CA PRO A 318 9.64 7.32 17.63
C PRO A 318 10.13 6.79 18.98
N PRO A 319 10.89 7.56 19.75
CA PRO A 319 11.48 7.07 21.02
C PRO A 319 10.45 6.97 22.14
N GLY A 320 10.82 6.29 23.23
CA GLY A 320 10.04 6.23 24.46
C GLY A 320 8.71 5.47 24.35
N ILE A 321 7.81 5.71 25.31
CA ILE A 321 6.48 5.09 25.36
C ILE A 321 5.41 6.00 24.75
N PRO A 322 4.44 5.47 23.98
CA PRO A 322 3.42 6.27 23.33
C PRO A 322 2.20 6.51 24.24
N ASP A 323 1.59 7.68 24.13
CA ASP A 323 0.17 7.83 24.41
C ASP A 323 -0.67 7.06 23.38
N LEU A 324 -1.72 6.39 23.83
CA LEU A 324 -2.53 5.52 22.95
C LEU A 324 -3.20 6.30 21.81
N ILE A 325 -3.73 7.49 22.10
CA ILE A 325 -4.57 8.24 21.16
C ILE A 325 -3.75 9.23 20.35
N THR A 326 -2.97 10.06 21.01
CA THR A 326 -2.22 11.16 20.38
C THR A 326 -0.92 10.70 19.74
N ARG A 327 -0.41 9.51 20.16
CA ARG A 327 0.89 8.97 19.79
C ARG A 327 2.06 9.86 20.25
N GLN A 328 1.80 10.88 21.08
CA GLN A 328 2.86 11.63 21.78
C GLN A 328 3.76 10.67 22.54
N ARG A 329 5.03 10.97 22.61
CA ARG A 329 6.04 10.12 23.23
C ARG A 329 6.45 10.66 24.60
N PHE A 330 6.69 9.76 25.52
CA PHE A 330 7.15 10.07 26.88
C PHE A 330 8.49 9.39 27.16
N LEU A 331 9.41 10.13 27.73
CA LEU A 331 10.79 9.72 28.05
C LEU A 331 11.17 10.20 29.46
N ALA A 332 12.02 9.44 30.14
CA ALA A 332 12.72 9.95 31.31
C ALA A 332 13.89 10.87 30.87
N PRO A 333 14.32 11.82 31.69
CA PRO A 333 15.60 12.49 31.48
C PRO A 333 16.75 11.49 31.34
N GLY A 334 17.76 11.81 30.52
CA GLY A 334 18.91 10.95 30.33
C GLY A 334 19.42 10.95 28.90
N ARG A 335 20.30 9.98 28.61
CA ARG A 335 20.85 9.75 27.27
C ARG A 335 19.96 8.76 26.51
N HIS A 336 19.57 9.14 25.30
CA HIS A 336 18.75 8.33 24.40
C HIS A 336 19.43 8.19 23.04
N THR A 337 19.43 6.99 22.46
CA THR A 337 19.83 6.79 21.08
C THR A 337 18.60 6.87 20.20
N ILE A 338 18.54 7.90 19.36
CA ILE A 338 17.54 8.07 18.32
C ILE A 338 18.06 7.38 17.06
N GLN A 339 17.21 6.59 16.41
CA GLN A 339 17.58 5.82 15.23
C GLN A 339 16.46 5.81 14.21
N GLY A 340 16.82 5.55 12.97
CA GLY A 340 15.85 5.53 11.88
C GLY A 340 16.43 5.06 10.56
N MET A 341 15.68 5.30 9.50
CA MET A 341 16.02 4.94 8.14
C MET A 341 15.94 6.15 7.22
N ALA A 342 16.81 6.20 6.21
CA ALA A 342 16.79 7.21 5.17
C ALA A 342 16.91 6.55 3.79
N TRP A 343 16.28 7.13 2.76
CA TRP A 343 16.24 6.58 1.41
C TRP A 343 16.08 7.67 0.35
N SER A 344 16.44 7.34 -0.89
CA SER A 344 16.19 8.14 -2.08
C SER A 344 15.99 7.23 -3.30
N GLY A 345 15.36 7.72 -4.34
CA GLY A 345 15.34 7.09 -5.66
C GLY A 345 16.25 7.78 -6.66
N HIS A 346 16.79 8.95 -6.33
CA HIS A 346 17.62 9.75 -7.24
C HIS A 346 19.08 9.30 -7.26
N GLY A 347 19.71 9.45 -8.41
CA GLY A 347 21.10 9.06 -8.61
C GLY A 347 21.33 7.58 -8.29
N SER A 348 22.29 7.27 -7.43
CA SER A 348 22.54 5.90 -6.94
C SER A 348 21.59 5.45 -5.84
N GLY A 349 20.67 6.30 -5.38
CA GLY A 349 19.84 6.07 -4.20
C GLY A 349 20.57 6.23 -2.87
N ALA A 350 21.88 6.48 -2.90
CA ALA A 350 22.70 6.61 -1.70
C ALA A 350 22.36 7.86 -0.89
N ILE A 351 22.39 7.72 0.44
CA ILE A 351 22.22 8.82 1.39
C ILE A 351 23.62 9.36 1.74
N ALA A 352 23.81 10.65 1.50
CA ALA A 352 25.06 11.33 1.82
C ALA A 352 25.12 11.80 3.27
N ARG A 353 23.97 12.21 3.84
CA ARG A 353 23.89 12.79 5.18
C ARG A 353 22.52 12.61 5.78
N VAL A 354 22.44 12.40 7.08
CA VAL A 354 21.25 12.57 7.90
C VAL A 354 21.58 13.51 9.06
N GLU A 355 20.67 14.44 9.32
CA GLU A 355 20.77 15.36 10.43
C GLU A 355 19.60 15.15 11.40
N PHE A 356 19.89 15.30 12.68
CA PHE A 356 18.92 15.22 13.77
C PHE A 356 18.78 16.57 14.47
N SER A 357 17.56 16.91 14.85
CA SER A 357 17.23 18.08 15.66
C SER A 357 16.37 17.66 16.84
N SER A 358 16.52 18.33 17.99
CA SER A 358 15.66 18.19 19.16
C SER A 358 14.88 19.47 19.51
N ASP A 359 14.89 20.46 18.64
CA ASP A 359 14.31 21.79 18.78
C ASP A 359 13.50 22.22 17.55
N GLU A 360 12.74 21.26 16.98
CA GLU A 360 11.86 21.45 15.81
C GLU A 360 12.58 21.87 14.50
N GLY A 361 13.90 21.68 14.44
CA GLY A 361 14.72 22.04 13.28
C GLY A 361 15.35 23.41 13.39
N ALA A 362 15.37 24.04 14.59
CA ALA A 362 16.10 25.27 14.82
C ALA A 362 17.61 25.04 14.76
N THR A 363 18.10 23.94 15.32
CA THR A 363 19.48 23.49 15.22
C THR A 363 19.57 22.06 14.75
N TRP A 364 20.67 21.75 14.03
CA TRP A 364 20.90 20.44 13.43
C TRP A 364 22.29 19.91 13.77
N ARG A 365 22.39 18.60 13.93
CA ARG A 365 23.66 17.89 14.10
C ARG A 365 23.66 16.63 13.25
N ASP A 366 24.83 16.22 12.81
CA ASP A 366 24.98 15.01 12.01
C ASP A 366 24.60 13.76 12.80
N ALA A 367 23.88 12.87 12.15
CA ALA A 367 23.66 11.50 12.59
C ALA A 367 24.70 10.57 11.94
N GLU A 368 25.02 9.49 12.61
CA GLU A 368 25.90 8.45 12.12
C GLU A 368 25.14 7.54 11.16
N LEU A 369 25.65 7.36 9.95
CA LEU A 369 25.09 6.44 8.96
C LEU A 369 25.69 5.04 9.14
N ALA A 370 24.87 4.00 9.00
CA ALA A 370 25.30 2.60 8.93
C ALA A 370 25.20 2.06 7.49
N GLY A 371 25.77 0.89 7.26
CA GLY A 371 25.69 0.24 5.95
C GLY A 371 24.27 -0.15 5.57
N SER A 372 23.87 0.11 4.32
CA SER A 372 22.62 -0.35 3.74
C SER A 372 22.65 -1.86 3.50
N ALA A 373 21.51 -2.54 3.61
CA ALA A 373 21.35 -3.97 3.33
C ALA A 373 21.42 -4.33 1.82
N GLY A 374 21.48 -3.33 0.93
CA GLY A 374 21.56 -3.51 -0.51
C GLY A 374 21.53 -2.17 -1.25
N ALA A 375 21.84 -2.20 -2.54
CA ALA A 375 21.91 -1.00 -3.38
C ALA A 375 20.58 -0.21 -3.45
N PHE A 376 19.44 -0.88 -3.27
CA PHE A 376 18.11 -0.29 -3.35
C PHE A 376 17.38 -0.24 -1.99
N ALA A 377 18.08 -0.60 -0.93
CA ALA A 377 17.57 -0.57 0.43
C ALA A 377 17.81 0.79 1.10
N TRP A 378 17.01 1.10 2.09
CA TRP A 378 17.22 2.25 2.95
C TRP A 378 18.55 2.17 3.71
N THR A 379 19.03 3.32 4.15
CA THR A 379 20.26 3.48 4.95
C THR A 379 19.87 3.69 6.41
N PRO A 380 20.30 2.82 7.34
CA PRO A 380 20.10 3.04 8.76
C PRO A 380 20.94 4.22 9.26
N TRP A 381 20.41 4.94 10.24
CA TRP A 381 21.12 6.02 10.89
C TRP A 381 20.84 6.07 12.40
N ARG A 382 21.73 6.70 13.17
CA ARG A 382 21.57 6.92 14.60
C ARG A 382 22.15 8.27 15.04
N ALA A 383 21.56 8.83 16.11
CA ALA A 383 22.08 10.03 16.79
C ALA A 383 21.83 9.90 18.29
N ASP A 384 22.83 10.26 19.10
CA ASP A 384 22.64 10.31 20.55
C ASP A 384 21.99 11.64 20.96
N TRP A 385 21.02 11.58 21.80
CA TRP A 385 20.38 12.75 22.40
C TRP A 385 20.43 12.68 23.91
N GLU A 386 21.11 13.64 24.51
CA GLU A 386 21.15 13.79 25.97
C GLU A 386 20.20 14.92 26.37
N VAL A 387 19.24 14.60 27.21
CA VAL A 387 18.25 15.54 27.72
C VAL A 387 18.14 15.42 29.23
N SER A 388 18.49 16.50 29.94
CA SER A 388 18.47 16.54 31.42
C SER A 388 17.28 17.30 31.97
N ALA A 389 16.70 18.21 31.20
CA ALA A 389 15.57 19.03 31.65
C ALA A 389 14.24 18.40 31.27
N PRO A 390 13.32 18.22 32.22
CA PRO A 390 11.92 17.94 31.90
C PRO A 390 11.32 19.04 31.04
N GLY A 391 10.47 18.65 30.06
CA GLY A 391 9.83 19.61 29.13
C GLY A 391 9.26 18.95 27.89
N GLU A 392 8.73 19.80 27.02
CA GLU A 392 8.21 19.43 25.70
C GLU A 392 9.29 19.67 24.64
N TYR A 393 9.47 18.68 23.78
CA TYR A 393 10.45 18.70 22.70
C TYR A 393 9.80 18.24 21.40
N VAL A 394 10.29 18.73 20.26
CA VAL A 394 9.90 18.23 18.94
C VAL A 394 11.17 17.75 18.26
N LEU A 395 11.28 16.43 18.15
CA LEU A 395 12.39 15.81 17.44
C LEU A 395 12.13 15.82 15.94
N ALA A 396 13.17 16.05 15.17
CA ALA A 396 13.12 16.05 13.71
C ALA A 396 14.35 15.36 13.09
N CYS A 397 14.19 14.80 11.89
CA CYS A 397 15.30 14.25 11.11
C CYS A 397 15.20 14.67 9.65
N ARG A 398 16.36 14.94 9.02
CA ARG A 398 16.45 15.43 7.66
C ARG A 398 17.55 14.67 6.91
N ALA A 399 17.24 14.15 5.72
CA ALA A 399 18.22 13.50 4.86
C ALA A 399 18.64 14.38 3.68
N THR A 400 19.90 14.18 3.25
CA THR A 400 20.45 14.66 1.98
C THR A 400 20.96 13.43 1.22
N ASP A 401 20.56 13.26 -0.05
CA ASP A 401 21.06 12.19 -0.90
C ASP A 401 22.38 12.55 -1.62
N ALA A 402 22.98 11.56 -2.27
CA ALA A 402 24.23 11.75 -3.00
C ALA A 402 24.10 12.64 -4.25
N ALA A 403 22.87 12.89 -4.73
CA ALA A 403 22.59 13.83 -5.81
C ALA A 403 22.44 15.29 -5.30
N GLY A 404 22.52 15.49 -3.97
CA GLY A 404 22.40 16.82 -3.34
C GLY A 404 20.95 17.25 -3.02
N ASN A 405 19.97 16.40 -3.22
CA ASN A 405 18.59 16.69 -2.84
C ASN A 405 18.46 16.65 -1.31
N VAL A 406 17.72 17.61 -0.75
CA VAL A 406 17.52 17.77 0.70
C VAL A 406 16.03 17.69 1.02
N GLN A 407 15.66 16.99 2.09
CA GLN A 407 14.31 16.99 2.61
C GLN A 407 13.85 18.40 3.01
N PRO A 408 12.70 18.90 2.54
CA PRO A 408 12.20 20.22 2.91
C PRO A 408 11.66 20.25 4.34
N LEU A 409 11.89 21.35 5.04
CA LEU A 409 11.31 21.60 6.37
C LEU A 409 9.80 21.84 6.30
N ASP A 410 9.36 22.59 5.30
CA ASP A 410 7.94 22.81 5.03
C ASP A 410 7.39 21.71 4.10
N PRO A 411 6.43 20.90 4.54
CA PRO A 411 5.83 19.89 3.69
C PRO A 411 5.12 20.48 2.46
N ASN A 412 4.72 21.78 2.50
CA ASN A 412 4.10 22.44 1.37
C ASN A 412 5.09 22.88 0.28
N ALA A 413 6.41 22.85 0.55
CA ALA A 413 7.42 23.10 -0.49
C ALA A 413 7.32 22.15 -1.69
N VAL A 414 6.71 20.96 -1.49
CA VAL A 414 6.48 19.95 -2.54
C VAL A 414 5.00 19.73 -2.82
N TRP A 415 4.17 20.66 -2.37
CA TRP A 415 2.73 20.56 -2.56
C TRP A 415 2.36 20.37 -4.03
N ASN A 416 1.41 19.51 -4.26
CA ASN A 416 0.74 19.33 -5.54
C ASN A 416 -0.69 18.88 -5.30
N ARG A 417 -1.54 19.13 -6.26
CA ARG A 417 -2.98 18.89 -6.16
C ARG A 417 -3.35 17.46 -5.82
N GLN A 418 -2.54 16.49 -6.22
CA GLN A 418 -2.75 15.06 -5.96
C GLN A 418 -2.14 14.60 -4.63
N GLY A 419 -1.33 15.43 -3.97
CA GLY A 419 -0.64 15.08 -2.74
C GLY A 419 0.35 13.93 -2.93
N MET A 420 1.10 13.96 -4.05
CA MET A 420 2.10 12.95 -4.37
C MET A 420 3.50 13.38 -3.94
N GLY A 421 4.35 12.41 -3.58
CA GLY A 421 5.76 12.61 -3.29
C GLY A 421 6.04 13.53 -2.11
N GLY A 422 5.20 13.51 -1.08
CA GLY A 422 5.40 14.29 0.13
C GLY A 422 6.57 13.75 0.95
N ASN A 423 7.65 14.53 1.00
CA ASN A 423 8.87 14.18 1.72
C ASN A 423 9.28 15.24 2.77
N GLY A 424 8.31 15.95 3.34
CA GLY A 424 8.57 16.89 4.42
C GLY A 424 9.24 16.23 5.62
N VAL A 425 9.98 16.99 6.38
CA VAL A 425 10.67 16.52 7.59
C VAL A 425 9.67 15.93 8.60
N GLN A 426 9.94 14.69 9.04
CA GLN A 426 9.17 14.08 10.13
C GLN A 426 9.40 14.85 11.43
N ARG A 427 8.32 15.10 12.17
CA ARG A 427 8.34 15.67 13.51
C ARG A 427 7.70 14.73 14.51
N VAL A 428 8.35 14.51 15.66
CA VAL A 428 7.90 13.64 16.73
C VAL A 428 7.83 14.45 18.02
N ALA A 429 6.63 14.68 18.53
CA ALA A 429 6.42 15.33 19.81
C ALA A 429 6.81 14.40 20.97
N VAL A 430 7.62 14.91 21.90
CA VAL A 430 8.16 14.17 23.04
C VAL A 430 8.01 15.00 24.32
N THR A 431 7.45 14.38 25.36
CA THR A 431 7.48 14.92 26.72
C THR A 431 8.54 14.19 27.51
N VAL A 432 9.51 14.94 28.05
CA VAL A 432 10.51 14.42 28.98
C VAL A 432 10.07 14.73 30.40
N GLN A 433 9.95 13.69 31.24
CA GLN A 433 9.54 13.85 32.65
C GLN A 433 10.04 12.69 33.50
N ASP A 434 10.17 12.94 34.81
CA ASP A 434 10.58 11.92 35.77
C ASP A 434 9.55 10.79 35.88
N GLY A 435 10.01 9.60 36.24
CA GLY A 435 9.19 8.44 36.49
C GLY A 435 8.68 7.67 35.28
N VAL A 436 8.97 8.12 34.06
CA VAL A 436 8.62 7.39 32.84
C VAL A 436 9.40 6.07 32.75
N GLY A 437 8.70 4.99 32.35
CA GLY A 437 9.30 3.65 32.22
C GLY A 437 9.32 2.84 33.52
N VAL A 438 8.84 3.39 34.62
CA VAL A 438 8.62 2.64 35.88
C VAL A 438 7.20 2.07 35.86
N ALA A 439 7.08 0.74 35.97
CA ALA A 439 5.78 0.08 35.99
C ALA A 439 4.87 0.66 37.07
N GLY A 440 3.67 1.09 36.71
CA GLY A 440 2.70 1.69 37.64
C GLY A 440 2.89 3.19 37.88
N SER A 441 3.86 3.86 37.23
CA SER A 441 3.94 5.32 37.30
C SER A 441 2.78 5.95 36.54
N THR A 442 2.20 7.00 37.12
CA THR A 442 1.20 7.82 36.42
C THR A 442 1.91 8.91 35.61
N VAL A 443 1.75 8.86 34.30
CA VAL A 443 2.16 9.95 33.42
C VAL A 443 0.97 10.88 33.28
N PRO A 444 1.05 12.17 33.70
CA PRO A 444 -0.04 13.10 33.46
C PRO A 444 -0.30 13.18 31.96
N SER A 445 -1.51 12.81 31.52
CA SER A 445 -1.91 12.97 30.14
C SER A 445 -1.97 14.47 29.85
N SER A 446 -0.99 14.97 29.12
CA SER A 446 -1.04 16.31 28.52
C SER A 446 -1.94 16.34 27.28
N VAL A 447 -2.79 15.31 27.10
CA VAL A 447 -3.84 15.28 26.06
C VAL A 447 -4.82 16.41 26.34
N ARG A 448 -4.37 17.61 26.14
CA ARG A 448 -5.24 18.76 26.03
C ARG A 448 -5.64 18.94 24.57
N THR A 449 -6.87 18.40 24.28
CA THR A 449 -7.91 19.15 23.58
C THR A 449 -7.61 19.70 22.17
N ALA A 450 -6.64 19.19 21.44
CA ALA A 450 -6.59 19.48 19.99
C ALA A 450 -7.52 18.58 19.17
N VAL A 451 -8.06 17.50 19.75
CA VAL A 451 -8.90 16.52 19.05
C VAL A 451 -10.40 16.64 19.39
N VAL A 452 -10.77 17.36 20.45
CA VAL A 452 -12.16 17.45 20.94
C VAL A 452 -12.74 18.86 20.80
N GLY A 453 -12.29 19.64 19.86
CA GLY A 453 -12.87 20.94 19.54
C GLY A 453 -13.95 20.91 18.45
N ALA A 454 -14.41 19.74 18.03
CA ALA A 454 -15.64 19.63 17.28
C ALA A 454 -16.77 19.35 18.28
N GLU A 455 -17.47 20.38 18.74
CA GLU A 455 -18.81 20.20 19.26
C GLU A 455 -19.60 19.43 18.20
N LEU A 456 -20.02 18.21 18.54
CA LEU A 456 -21.01 17.48 17.75
C LEU A 456 -22.22 18.43 17.59
N PRO A 457 -22.71 18.69 16.38
CA PRO A 457 -23.88 19.52 16.21
C PRO A 457 -25.00 18.94 17.05
N ALA A 458 -25.67 19.79 17.85
CA ALA A 458 -26.70 19.45 18.83
C ALA A 458 -27.95 18.73 18.25
N THR A 459 -27.94 18.37 16.99
CA THR A 459 -29.00 17.68 16.26
C THR A 459 -28.97 16.15 16.35
N LEU A 460 -27.99 15.55 17.04
CA LEU A 460 -27.95 14.07 17.23
C LEU A 460 -28.37 13.60 18.65
N ALA A 461 -28.82 14.50 19.51
CA ALA A 461 -29.35 14.15 20.80
C ALA A 461 -30.87 14.29 20.81
N ALA A 462 -31.60 13.41 20.18
CA ALA A 462 -32.98 13.02 20.51
C ALA A 462 -33.64 12.18 19.42
N THR A 463 -33.40 10.90 19.37
CA THR A 463 -34.41 9.92 18.97
C THR A 463 -34.21 8.67 19.82
N THR A 464 -34.85 8.67 20.98
CA THR A 464 -35.13 7.45 21.71
C THR A 464 -36.17 6.67 20.90
N PRO A 465 -35.97 5.42 20.50
CA PRO A 465 -37.02 4.64 19.86
C PRO A 465 -38.09 4.33 20.89
N ALA A 466 -39.36 4.59 20.54
CA ALA A 466 -40.50 4.21 21.32
C ALA A 466 -40.59 2.68 21.47
N PRO A 467 -41.07 2.15 22.60
CA PRO A 467 -41.24 0.72 22.79
C PRO A 467 -42.33 0.19 21.85
N VAL A 468 -42.00 -0.88 21.15
CA VAL A 468 -42.96 -1.65 20.32
C VAL A 468 -43.84 -2.44 21.28
N SER A 469 -45.14 -2.15 21.25
CA SER A 469 -46.20 -2.92 21.88
C SER A 469 -46.56 -4.17 21.04
#